data_6c638f57968d3aab4ffaafad3e460a23
#
_entry.id   6c638f57968d3aab4ffaafad3e460a23
#
_cell.length_a   1.000
_cell.length_b   1.000
_cell.length_c   1.000
_cell.angle_alpha   90.00
_cell.angle_beta   90.00
_cell.angle_gamma   90.00
#
_symmetry.space_group_name_H-M   'P 1'
#
loop_
_entity.id
_entity.type
_entity.pdbx_description
1 polymer ?
#
loop_
_entity_poly.entity_id
_entity_poly.type
_entity_poly.pdbx_seq_one_letter_code
_entity_poly.pdbx_strand_id
1 'polypeptide(L)'
;MSDYDRLLELIRQRRSIRRFSDRAVGREDIARLLEAARWAPSNHNRQPWKFLVIEDKQQITQLAETIRQGLSEKLKSLPEAAAAYAGKFTHYATFFSNAPVLLVVLHKQPVSVSAPLLAGLKNPDLVSGEPLSVAMAVQNLLLAAQALGLGTCVLTGPLLGRDALAGALGLPAGHDLTCLVALGHPAESPAPPRRKTIEQIVEFRNNPRRTKD
;
A
#
# COMPACT_ATOMS: atom_id res chain seq x y z
N MET A 1 -28.75 4.71 -11.71
CA MET A 1 -27.41 5.10 -11.22
C MET A 1 -26.44 4.86 -12.36
N SER A 2 -25.69 5.89 -12.79
CA SER A 2 -24.70 5.78 -13.85
C SER A 2 -23.50 4.95 -13.40
N ASP A 3 -22.65 4.50 -14.34
CA ASP A 3 -21.41 3.79 -13.98
C ASP A 3 -20.45 4.69 -13.21
N TYR A 4 -20.44 6.00 -13.51
CA TYR A 4 -19.70 6.99 -12.73
C TYR A 4 -20.17 7.02 -11.27
N ASP A 5 -21.49 7.07 -11.04
CA ASP A 5 -22.05 7.14 -9.67
C ASP A 5 -21.70 5.88 -8.87
N ARG A 6 -21.78 4.69 -9.50
CA ARG A 6 -21.40 3.41 -8.88
C ARG A 6 -19.93 3.39 -8.49
N LEU A 7 -19.04 3.82 -9.40
CA LEU A 7 -17.62 3.88 -9.15
C LEU A 7 -17.33 4.88 -8.01
N LEU A 8 -17.93 6.06 -8.04
CA LEU A 8 -17.73 7.09 -7.03
C LEU A 8 -18.22 6.63 -5.65
N GLU A 9 -19.29 5.88 -5.60
CA GLU A 9 -19.80 5.28 -4.36
C GLU A 9 -18.82 4.27 -3.78
N LEU A 10 -18.28 3.33 -4.56
CA LEU A 10 -17.25 2.40 -4.13
C LEU A 10 -16.00 3.12 -3.59
N ILE A 11 -15.55 4.17 -4.29
CA ILE A 11 -14.42 5.00 -3.86
C ILE A 11 -14.72 5.66 -2.50
N ARG A 12 -15.93 6.20 -2.33
CA ARG A 12 -16.38 6.89 -1.10
C ARG A 12 -16.58 5.93 0.07
N GLN A 13 -17.02 4.71 -0.18
CA GLN A 13 -17.29 3.71 0.84
C GLN A 13 -16.03 2.99 1.31
N ARG A 14 -15.00 2.87 0.46
CA ARG A 14 -13.76 2.18 0.83
C ARG A 14 -13.14 2.79 2.08
N ARG A 15 -12.78 1.92 3.04
CA ARG A 15 -12.13 2.27 4.31
C ARG A 15 -10.84 1.50 4.48
N SER A 16 -9.95 2.03 5.30
CA SER A 16 -8.82 1.27 5.84
C SER A 16 -9.31 0.45 7.02
N ILE A 17 -9.47 -0.84 6.81
CA ILE A 17 -9.93 -1.80 7.81
C ILE A 17 -8.73 -2.40 8.53
N ARG A 18 -8.75 -2.38 9.85
CA ARG A 18 -7.67 -2.86 10.72
C ARG A 18 -8.10 -3.96 11.67
N ARG A 19 -9.41 -4.24 11.72
CA ARG A 19 -9.99 -5.35 12.48
C ARG A 19 -10.72 -6.27 11.52
N PHE A 20 -10.35 -7.52 11.55
CA PHE A 20 -10.88 -8.56 10.66
C PHE A 20 -11.54 -9.66 11.47
N SER A 21 -12.53 -10.32 10.89
CA SER A 21 -13.06 -11.55 11.42
C SER A 21 -12.16 -12.73 11.08
N ASP A 22 -12.36 -13.85 11.77
CA ASP A 22 -11.60 -15.09 11.52
C ASP A 22 -12.04 -15.84 10.25
N ARG A 23 -13.02 -15.29 9.52
CA ARG A 23 -13.49 -15.86 8.25
C ARG A 23 -12.37 -15.84 7.22
N ALA A 24 -12.08 -17.01 6.65
CA ALA A 24 -11.09 -17.14 5.59
C ALA A 24 -11.50 -16.37 4.33
N VAL A 25 -10.53 -15.83 3.61
CA VAL A 25 -10.71 -15.24 2.27
C VAL A 25 -10.48 -16.33 1.23
N GLY A 26 -11.45 -16.53 0.34
CA GLY A 26 -11.33 -17.54 -0.72
C GLY A 26 -10.25 -17.18 -1.73
N ARG A 27 -9.50 -18.17 -2.21
CA ARG A 27 -8.47 -17.95 -3.26
C ARG A 27 -9.04 -17.37 -4.55
N GLU A 28 -10.29 -17.68 -4.85
CA GLU A 28 -11.01 -17.10 -5.99
C GLU A 28 -11.17 -15.58 -5.82
N ASP A 29 -11.55 -15.11 -4.62
CA ASP A 29 -11.64 -13.67 -4.36
C ASP A 29 -10.27 -13.01 -4.44
N ILE A 30 -9.22 -13.65 -3.90
CA ILE A 30 -7.84 -13.13 -4.04
C ILE A 30 -7.47 -13.02 -5.53
N ALA A 31 -7.78 -14.03 -6.34
CA ALA A 31 -7.53 -13.99 -7.78
C ALA A 31 -8.28 -12.83 -8.47
N ARG A 32 -9.54 -12.56 -8.11
CA ARG A 32 -10.32 -11.43 -8.61
C ARG A 32 -9.71 -10.08 -8.23
N LEU A 33 -9.15 -9.96 -7.02
CA LEU A 33 -8.43 -8.76 -6.61
C LEU A 33 -7.17 -8.54 -7.44
N LEU A 34 -6.40 -9.58 -7.66
CA LEU A 34 -5.18 -9.54 -8.47
C LEU A 34 -5.49 -9.28 -9.95
N GLU A 35 -6.62 -9.81 -10.45
CA GLU A 35 -7.14 -9.48 -11.79
C GLU A 35 -7.40 -7.97 -11.92
N ALA A 36 -8.07 -7.34 -10.96
CA ALA A 36 -8.27 -5.89 -10.98
C ALA A 36 -6.94 -5.11 -10.90
N ALA A 37 -6.02 -5.57 -10.07
CA ALA A 37 -4.71 -4.93 -9.89
C ALA A 37 -3.90 -4.90 -11.19
N ARG A 38 -3.88 -6.00 -11.95
CA ARG A 38 -3.05 -6.10 -13.18
C ARG A 38 -3.50 -5.18 -14.32
N TRP A 39 -4.73 -4.65 -14.26
CA TRP A 39 -5.24 -3.67 -15.23
C TRP A 39 -4.85 -2.23 -14.92
N ALA A 40 -4.02 -2.01 -13.92
CA ALA A 40 -3.48 -0.68 -13.68
C ALA A 40 -2.53 -0.24 -14.81
N PRO A 41 -2.48 1.06 -15.11
CA PRO A 41 -1.46 1.59 -16.01
C PRO A 41 -0.08 1.46 -15.38
N SER A 42 0.95 1.32 -16.21
CA SER A 42 2.32 1.29 -15.74
C SER A 42 3.27 1.97 -16.74
N ASN A 43 4.37 2.50 -16.22
CA ASN A 43 5.40 3.14 -17.03
C ASN A 43 5.88 2.19 -18.14
N HIS A 44 5.74 2.60 -19.42
CA HIS A 44 6.04 1.79 -20.61
C HIS A 44 5.39 0.40 -20.60
N ASN A 45 4.25 0.23 -19.96
CA ASN A 45 3.58 -1.07 -19.77
C ASN A 45 4.48 -2.16 -19.15
N ARG A 46 5.41 -1.76 -18.28
CA ARG A 46 6.38 -2.68 -17.67
C ARG A 46 5.77 -3.60 -16.65
N GLN A 47 4.60 -3.26 -16.10
CA GLN A 47 3.87 -4.08 -15.12
C GLN A 47 4.80 -4.55 -13.98
N PRO A 48 5.44 -3.61 -13.25
CA PRO A 48 6.56 -3.93 -12.35
C PRO A 48 6.12 -4.59 -11.04
N TRP A 49 4.84 -4.78 -10.83
CA TRP A 49 4.27 -5.33 -9.60
C TRP A 49 4.48 -6.83 -9.48
N LYS A 50 4.75 -7.26 -8.25
CA LYS A 50 4.67 -8.65 -7.82
C LYS A 50 3.99 -8.69 -6.47
N PHE A 51 3.08 -9.64 -6.29
CA PHE A 51 2.35 -9.85 -5.05
C PHE A 51 2.76 -11.21 -4.46
N LEU A 52 3.22 -11.22 -3.21
CA LEU A 52 3.35 -12.44 -2.43
C LEU A 52 2.12 -12.52 -1.53
N VAL A 53 1.36 -13.58 -1.66
CA VAL A 53 0.16 -13.83 -0.86
C VAL A 53 0.51 -14.77 0.29
N ILE A 54 0.33 -14.32 1.51
CA ILE A 54 0.59 -15.09 2.71
C ILE A 54 -0.73 -15.35 3.42
N GLU A 55 -1.12 -16.62 3.52
CA GLU A 55 -2.33 -17.09 4.19
C GLU A 55 -2.00 -17.80 5.52
N ASP A 56 -0.72 -18.17 5.71
CA ASP A 56 -0.27 -18.81 6.93
C ASP A 56 -0.19 -17.80 8.08
N LYS A 57 -1.08 -17.98 9.05
CA LYS A 57 -1.20 -17.14 10.25
C LYS A 57 0.10 -17.11 11.06
N GLN A 58 0.80 -18.23 11.16
CA GLN A 58 2.06 -18.30 11.88
C GLN A 58 3.13 -17.44 11.18
N GLN A 59 3.23 -17.55 9.87
CA GLN A 59 4.15 -16.73 9.07
C GLN A 59 3.82 -15.24 9.19
N ILE A 60 2.54 -14.85 9.08
CA ILE A 60 2.10 -13.46 9.26
C ILE A 60 2.50 -12.93 10.65
N THR A 61 2.31 -13.73 11.69
CA THR A 61 2.68 -13.36 13.07
C THR A 61 4.19 -13.21 13.23
N GLN A 62 4.97 -14.11 12.67
CA GLN A 62 6.45 -14.04 12.68
C GLN A 62 6.98 -12.79 11.97
N LEU A 63 6.40 -12.42 10.82
CA LEU A 63 6.75 -11.19 10.12
C LEU A 63 6.43 -9.94 10.96
N ALA A 64 5.29 -9.92 11.64
CA ALA A 64 4.95 -8.81 12.54
C ALA A 64 5.92 -8.70 13.72
N GLU A 65 6.38 -9.83 14.27
CA GLU A 65 7.38 -9.86 15.34
C GLU A 65 8.74 -9.38 14.86
N THR A 66 9.19 -9.82 13.68
CA THR A 66 10.42 -9.34 13.04
C THR A 66 10.42 -7.81 12.88
N ILE A 67 9.29 -7.25 12.43
CA ILE A 67 9.13 -5.79 12.29
C ILE A 67 9.15 -5.13 13.68
N ARG A 68 8.46 -5.69 14.68
CA ARG A 68 8.40 -5.13 16.04
C ARG A 68 9.80 -5.05 16.66
N GLN A 69 10.61 -6.10 16.51
CA GLN A 69 11.99 -6.13 16.99
C GLN A 69 12.86 -5.09 16.29
N GLY A 70 12.82 -5.04 14.95
CA GLY A 70 13.57 -4.07 14.17
C GLY A 70 13.17 -2.61 14.45
N LEU A 71 11.89 -2.36 14.71
CA LEU A 71 11.41 -1.03 15.13
C LEU A 71 11.85 -0.70 16.54
N SER A 72 11.80 -1.64 17.48
CA SER A 72 12.23 -1.43 18.86
C SER A 72 13.67 -0.92 18.92
N GLU A 73 14.58 -1.52 18.17
CA GLU A 73 15.98 -1.05 18.11
C GLU A 73 16.10 0.37 17.55
N LYS A 74 15.40 0.68 16.48
CA LYS A 74 15.41 2.05 15.89
C LYS A 74 14.77 3.08 16.81
N LEU A 75 13.73 2.71 17.55
CA LEU A 75 13.01 3.61 18.43
C LEU A 75 13.79 3.93 19.73
N LYS A 76 14.70 3.05 20.16
CA LYS A 76 15.58 3.30 21.32
C LYS A 76 16.51 4.50 21.11
N SER A 77 16.84 4.82 19.88
CA SER A 77 17.72 5.95 19.52
C SER A 77 16.98 7.30 19.38
N LEU A 78 15.66 7.32 19.54
CA LEU A 78 14.87 8.53 19.38
C LEU A 78 14.87 9.38 20.67
N PRO A 79 14.75 10.72 20.54
CA PRO A 79 14.53 11.60 21.68
C PRO A 79 13.27 11.22 22.46
N GLU A 80 13.27 11.48 23.78
CA GLU A 80 12.18 11.12 24.70
C GLU A 80 10.80 11.62 24.22
N ALA A 81 10.73 12.82 23.65
CA ALA A 81 9.51 13.37 23.07
C ALA A 81 8.93 12.51 21.93
N ALA A 82 9.77 11.75 21.20
CA ALA A 82 9.35 10.85 20.14
C ALA A 82 8.99 9.45 20.69
N ALA A 83 9.51 9.07 21.84
CA ALA A 83 9.23 7.78 22.46
C ALA A 83 7.74 7.60 22.81
N ALA A 84 7.03 8.67 23.15
CA ALA A 84 5.59 8.67 23.40
C ALA A 84 4.77 8.18 22.19
N TYR A 85 5.29 8.37 20.96
CA TYR A 85 4.66 7.91 19.73
C TYR A 85 5.08 6.48 19.32
N ALA A 86 6.15 5.96 19.90
CA ALA A 86 6.77 4.70 19.51
C ALA A 86 5.80 3.51 19.63
N GLY A 87 5.09 3.39 20.76
CA GLY A 87 4.12 2.30 20.98
C GLY A 87 2.96 2.35 19.99
N LYS A 88 2.41 3.55 19.76
CA LYS A 88 1.32 3.75 18.80
C LYS A 88 1.78 3.47 17.37
N PHE A 89 2.98 3.91 17.00
CA PHE A 89 3.57 3.65 15.69
C PHE A 89 3.80 2.14 15.48
N THR A 90 4.39 1.44 16.44
CA THR A 90 4.62 0.00 16.39
C THR A 90 3.29 -0.77 16.24
N HIS A 91 2.26 -0.38 16.99
CA HIS A 91 0.93 -0.96 16.82
C HIS A 91 0.41 -0.82 15.39
N TYR A 92 0.48 0.39 14.81
CA TYR A 92 0.03 0.61 13.43
C TYR A 92 0.93 -0.07 12.39
N ALA A 93 2.19 -0.32 12.68
CA ALA A 93 3.08 -1.04 11.78
C ALA A 93 2.90 -2.56 11.81
N THR A 94 2.28 -3.12 12.86
CA THR A 94 2.22 -4.58 13.08
C THR A 94 0.81 -5.15 13.24
N PHE A 95 -0.26 -4.33 13.20
CA PHE A 95 -1.65 -4.81 13.37
C PHE A 95 -2.07 -5.83 12.30
N PHE A 96 -1.38 -5.89 11.16
CA PHE A 96 -1.64 -6.86 10.11
C PHE A 96 -1.50 -8.31 10.58
N SER A 97 -0.84 -8.55 11.73
CA SER A 97 -0.81 -9.85 12.39
C SER A 97 -2.22 -10.40 12.69
N ASN A 98 -3.24 -9.55 12.74
CA ASN A 98 -4.63 -9.95 12.95
C ASN A 98 -5.39 -10.23 11.63
N ALA A 99 -4.80 -9.95 10.48
CA ALA A 99 -5.43 -10.22 9.19
C ALA A 99 -5.33 -11.73 8.84
N PRO A 100 -6.35 -12.30 8.18
CA PRO A 100 -6.28 -13.67 7.66
C PRO A 100 -5.38 -13.81 6.45
N VAL A 101 -5.17 -12.72 5.68
CA VAL A 101 -4.29 -12.69 4.51
C VAL A 101 -3.42 -11.44 4.54
N LEU A 102 -2.15 -11.61 4.24
CA LEU A 102 -1.20 -10.52 4.02
C LEU A 102 -0.70 -10.56 2.57
N LEU A 103 -0.89 -9.46 1.86
CA LEU A 103 -0.25 -9.27 0.56
C LEU A 103 1.01 -8.44 0.76
N VAL A 104 2.16 -9.02 0.43
CA VAL A 104 3.43 -8.29 0.34
C VAL A 104 3.56 -7.80 -1.09
N VAL A 105 3.56 -6.49 -1.26
CA VAL A 105 3.56 -5.86 -2.57
C VAL A 105 4.97 -5.39 -2.91
N LEU A 106 5.48 -5.90 -4.01
CA LEU A 106 6.83 -5.63 -4.49
C LEU A 106 6.77 -4.85 -5.80
N HIS A 107 7.82 -4.08 -6.05
CA HIS A 107 8.11 -3.55 -7.38
C HIS A 107 9.42 -4.13 -7.90
N LYS A 108 9.48 -4.31 -9.22
CA LYS A 108 10.73 -4.66 -9.89
C LYS A 108 11.63 -3.41 -9.91
N GLN A 109 12.89 -3.59 -9.54
CA GLN A 109 13.85 -2.50 -9.60
C GLN A 109 14.01 -1.99 -11.05
N PRO A 110 14.28 -0.68 -11.26
CA PRO A 110 14.46 -0.13 -12.60
C PRO A 110 15.62 -0.81 -13.31
N VAL A 111 15.46 -1.03 -14.61
CA VAL A 111 16.49 -1.66 -15.42
C VAL A 111 17.70 -0.72 -15.54
N SER A 112 18.88 -1.29 -15.57
CA SER A 112 20.22 -0.68 -15.56
C SER A 112 20.43 0.54 -16.48
N VAL A 113 19.65 0.71 -17.54
CA VAL A 113 19.79 1.87 -18.46
C VAL A 113 19.39 3.21 -17.82
N SER A 114 18.43 3.19 -16.88
CA SER A 114 18.03 4.41 -16.15
C SER A 114 18.85 4.63 -14.88
N ALA A 115 19.54 3.63 -14.39
CA ALA A 115 20.30 3.73 -13.15
C ALA A 115 21.36 4.85 -13.17
N PRO A 116 22.15 5.04 -14.24
CA PRO A 116 23.09 6.17 -14.32
C PRO A 116 22.41 7.55 -14.33
N LEU A 117 21.22 7.65 -14.95
CA LEU A 117 20.44 8.90 -14.98
C LEU A 117 19.80 9.20 -13.62
N LEU A 118 19.53 8.18 -12.83
CA LEU A 118 18.98 8.29 -11.49
C LEU A 118 20.06 8.45 -10.42
N ALA A 119 21.31 8.13 -10.77
CA ALA A 119 22.45 8.29 -9.89
C ALA A 119 22.65 9.78 -9.52
N GLY A 120 22.67 10.05 -8.22
CA GLY A 120 22.77 11.42 -7.71
C GLY A 120 21.43 12.12 -7.44
N LEU A 121 20.30 11.56 -7.80
CA LEU A 121 19.00 12.08 -7.38
C LEU A 121 18.75 11.77 -5.90
N LYS A 122 18.18 12.74 -5.16
CA LYS A 122 17.84 12.55 -3.73
C LYS A 122 16.79 11.46 -3.50
N ASN A 123 15.90 11.22 -4.46
CA ASN A 123 14.81 10.24 -4.37
C ASN A 123 14.65 9.51 -5.72
N PRO A 124 15.54 8.60 -6.08
CA PRO A 124 15.50 7.92 -7.38
C PRO A 124 14.21 7.09 -7.58
N ASP A 125 13.63 6.55 -6.52
CA ASP A 125 12.41 5.73 -6.58
C ASP A 125 11.18 6.53 -7.05
N LEU A 126 11.13 7.85 -6.77
CA LEU A 126 10.04 8.71 -7.25
C LEU A 126 10.12 8.97 -8.75
N VAL A 127 11.32 8.91 -9.32
CA VAL A 127 11.56 9.16 -10.75
C VAL A 127 11.51 7.87 -11.56
N SER A 128 11.80 6.74 -10.94
CA SER A 128 11.80 5.42 -11.60
C SER A 128 10.42 5.02 -12.14
N GLY A 129 9.33 5.52 -11.52
CA GLY A 129 7.95 5.25 -11.92
C GLY A 129 7.41 3.87 -11.52
N GLU A 130 8.27 2.94 -11.13
CA GLU A 130 7.87 1.59 -10.73
C GLU A 130 7.02 1.59 -9.45
N PRO A 131 7.41 2.25 -8.34
CA PRO A 131 6.55 2.33 -7.14
C PRO A 131 5.22 3.04 -7.40
N LEU A 132 5.19 4.07 -8.28
CA LEU A 132 3.95 4.75 -8.66
C LEU A 132 3.02 3.83 -9.45
N SER A 133 3.57 3.05 -10.38
CA SER A 133 2.80 2.05 -11.14
C SER A 133 2.20 0.99 -10.20
N VAL A 134 2.98 0.52 -9.23
CA VAL A 134 2.50 -0.44 -8.21
C VAL A 134 1.43 0.19 -7.31
N ALA A 135 1.55 1.47 -6.94
CA ALA A 135 0.53 2.15 -6.15
C ALA A 135 -0.82 2.22 -6.88
N MET A 136 -0.81 2.42 -8.22
CA MET A 136 -2.04 2.37 -9.04
C MET A 136 -2.65 0.96 -9.06
N ALA A 137 -1.82 -0.09 -9.16
CA ALA A 137 -2.29 -1.47 -9.08
C ALA A 137 -2.89 -1.80 -7.70
N VAL A 138 -2.26 -1.33 -6.63
CA VAL A 138 -2.81 -1.46 -5.27
C VAL A 138 -4.14 -0.75 -5.15
N GLN A 139 -4.30 0.47 -5.69
CA GLN A 139 -5.58 1.19 -5.64
C GLN A 139 -6.71 0.42 -6.33
N ASN A 140 -6.45 -0.18 -7.50
CA ASN A 140 -7.43 -1.03 -8.17
C ASN A 140 -7.84 -2.22 -7.28
N LEU A 141 -6.86 -2.89 -6.66
CA LEU A 141 -7.09 -3.99 -5.73
C LEU A 141 -7.98 -3.56 -4.54
N LEU A 142 -7.73 -2.40 -3.96
CA LEU A 142 -8.50 -1.89 -2.82
C LEU A 142 -9.97 -1.62 -3.20
N LEU A 143 -10.22 -1.10 -4.41
CA LEU A 143 -11.58 -0.86 -4.91
C LEU A 143 -12.30 -2.17 -5.22
N ALA A 144 -11.61 -3.13 -5.82
CA ALA A 144 -12.15 -4.46 -6.06
C ALA A 144 -12.49 -5.18 -4.73
N ALA A 145 -11.64 -5.05 -3.70
CA ALA A 145 -11.92 -5.59 -2.38
C ALA A 145 -13.20 -4.97 -1.78
N GLN A 146 -13.36 -3.64 -1.88
CA GLN A 146 -14.58 -2.96 -1.44
C GLN A 146 -15.81 -3.50 -2.19
N ALA A 147 -15.71 -3.71 -3.50
CA ALA A 147 -16.81 -4.25 -4.31
C ALA A 147 -17.17 -5.71 -3.93
N LEU A 148 -16.21 -6.48 -3.42
CA LEU A 148 -16.41 -7.85 -2.93
C LEU A 148 -16.81 -7.92 -1.44
N GLY A 149 -16.99 -6.77 -0.76
CA GLY A 149 -17.28 -6.74 0.67
C GLY A 149 -16.08 -7.13 1.55
N LEU A 150 -14.87 -7.09 1.01
CA LEU A 150 -13.63 -7.35 1.74
C LEU A 150 -13.02 -6.06 2.26
N GLY A 151 -12.42 -6.15 3.44
CA GLY A 151 -11.68 -5.07 4.09
C GLY A 151 -10.19 -5.13 3.75
N THR A 152 -9.60 -3.96 3.54
CA THR A 152 -8.16 -3.84 3.28
C THR A 152 -7.55 -2.67 4.04
N CYS A 153 -6.25 -2.77 4.33
CA CYS A 153 -5.45 -1.63 4.77
C CYS A 153 -4.04 -1.71 4.19
N VAL A 154 -3.61 -0.63 3.56
CA VAL A 154 -2.21 -0.47 3.10
C VAL A 154 -1.35 -0.03 4.26
N LEU A 155 -0.18 -0.65 4.40
CA LEU A 155 0.81 -0.34 5.41
C LEU A 155 2.17 -0.03 4.78
N THR A 156 2.73 1.11 5.13
CA THR A 156 4.11 1.50 4.79
C THR A 156 5.00 1.57 6.04
N GLY A 157 4.40 1.67 7.23
CA GLY A 157 5.14 1.64 8.50
C GLY A 157 6.10 0.45 8.65
N PRO A 158 5.73 -0.77 8.22
CA PRO A 158 6.63 -1.92 8.23
C PRO A 158 7.92 -1.74 7.44
N LEU A 159 7.94 -0.84 6.46
CA LEU A 159 9.12 -0.58 5.61
C LEU A 159 10.28 0.09 6.38
N LEU A 160 10.05 0.62 7.57
CA LEU A 160 11.14 1.03 8.45
C LEU A 160 12.02 -0.15 8.91
N GLY A 161 11.47 -1.36 8.89
CA GLY A 161 12.19 -2.62 9.10
C GLY A 161 12.48 -3.39 7.80
N ARG A 162 12.56 -2.69 6.64
CA ARG A 162 12.59 -3.34 5.31
C ARG A 162 13.66 -4.42 5.16
N ASP A 163 14.86 -4.22 5.68
CA ASP A 163 15.96 -5.16 5.51
C ASP A 163 15.69 -6.49 6.23
N ALA A 164 15.20 -6.40 7.47
CA ALA A 164 14.77 -7.56 8.25
C ALA A 164 13.58 -8.26 7.60
N LEU A 165 12.61 -7.49 7.10
CA LEU A 165 11.44 -8.01 6.40
C LEU A 165 11.83 -8.68 5.08
N ALA A 166 12.71 -8.08 4.30
CA ALA A 166 13.23 -8.62 3.05
C ALA A 166 13.98 -9.95 3.27
N GLY A 167 14.83 -10.00 4.31
CA GLY A 167 15.53 -11.22 4.71
C GLY A 167 14.59 -12.34 5.12
N ALA A 168 13.57 -12.03 5.95
CA ALA A 168 12.57 -13.00 6.40
C ALA A 168 11.68 -13.54 5.26
N LEU A 169 11.44 -12.74 4.23
CA LEU A 169 10.61 -13.09 3.09
C LEU A 169 11.36 -13.80 1.96
N GLY A 170 12.68 -13.73 1.93
CA GLY A 170 13.45 -14.25 0.80
C GLY A 170 13.02 -13.61 -0.53
N LEU A 171 13.10 -12.29 -0.64
CA LEU A 171 12.58 -11.57 -1.81
C LEU A 171 13.19 -12.06 -3.12
N PRO A 172 12.39 -12.15 -4.20
CA PRO A 172 12.93 -12.47 -5.52
C PRO A 172 13.97 -11.45 -5.97
N ALA A 173 15.03 -11.91 -6.62
CA ALA A 173 16.08 -11.04 -7.12
C ALA A 173 15.52 -9.90 -8.00
N GLY A 174 16.06 -8.70 -7.86
CA GLY A 174 15.65 -7.52 -8.60
C GLY A 174 14.27 -6.96 -8.21
N HIS A 175 13.72 -7.37 -7.06
CA HIS A 175 12.50 -6.81 -6.51
C HIS A 175 12.76 -6.12 -5.17
N ASP A 176 11.94 -5.12 -4.88
CA ASP A 176 11.97 -4.41 -3.62
C ASP A 176 10.56 -4.20 -3.05
N LEU A 177 10.47 -3.95 -1.76
CA LEU A 177 9.21 -3.74 -1.05
C LEU A 177 8.59 -2.37 -1.39
N THR A 178 7.31 -2.38 -1.75
CA THR A 178 6.52 -1.15 -1.95
C THR A 178 5.61 -0.89 -0.75
N CYS A 179 4.84 -1.87 -0.33
CA CYS A 179 3.95 -1.80 0.83
C CYS A 179 3.48 -3.19 1.23
N LEU A 180 2.81 -3.28 2.37
CA LEU A 180 1.99 -4.44 2.73
C LEU A 180 0.50 -4.08 2.61
N VAL A 181 -0.35 -5.07 2.33
CA VAL A 181 -1.80 -4.91 2.37
C VAL A 181 -2.38 -6.01 3.24
N ALA A 182 -2.95 -5.63 4.38
CA ALA A 182 -3.77 -6.51 5.19
C ALA A 182 -5.13 -6.70 4.51
N LEU A 183 -5.62 -7.93 4.41
CA LEU A 183 -6.85 -8.31 3.70
C LEU A 183 -7.64 -9.30 4.53
N GLY A 184 -8.97 -9.12 4.59
CA GLY A 184 -9.88 -10.03 5.28
C GLY A 184 -11.33 -9.55 5.25
N HIS A 185 -12.23 -10.29 5.87
CA HIS A 185 -13.60 -9.83 6.10
C HIS A 185 -13.61 -8.78 7.23
N PRO A 186 -14.21 -7.60 7.02
CA PRO A 186 -14.17 -6.51 8.00
C PRO A 186 -14.94 -6.89 9.26
N ALA A 187 -14.35 -6.62 10.44
CA ALA A 187 -14.99 -6.70 11.76
C ALA A 187 -15.18 -5.30 12.38
N GLU A 188 -15.13 -4.27 11.54
CA GLU A 188 -15.36 -2.88 11.92
C GLU A 188 -15.95 -2.09 10.75
N SER A 189 -16.61 -0.99 11.05
CA SER A 189 -17.15 -0.03 10.06
C SER A 189 -16.70 1.38 10.42
N PRO A 190 -15.47 1.78 10.06
CA PRO A 190 -14.96 3.11 10.41
C PRO A 190 -15.76 4.22 9.72
N ALA A 191 -16.02 5.30 10.46
CA ALA A 191 -16.64 6.48 9.90
C ALA A 191 -15.81 7.07 8.75
N PRO A 192 -16.44 7.72 7.76
CA PRO A 192 -15.74 8.37 6.68
C PRO A 192 -14.87 9.52 7.22
N PRO A 193 -13.57 9.57 6.89
CA PRO A 193 -12.73 10.68 7.30
C PRO A 193 -13.06 11.93 6.51
N ARG A 194 -12.84 13.11 7.10
CA ARG A 194 -12.95 14.39 6.39
C ARG A 194 -12.08 14.40 5.15
N ARG A 195 -12.56 15.02 4.10
CA ARG A 195 -11.82 15.27 2.86
C ARG A 195 -11.67 16.77 2.65
N LYS A 196 -10.58 17.17 2.04
CA LYS A 196 -10.42 18.53 1.52
C LYS A 196 -11.49 18.77 0.46
N THR A 197 -11.96 20.01 0.34
CA THR A 197 -12.84 20.40 -0.75
C THR A 197 -12.07 20.43 -2.08
N ILE A 198 -12.78 20.47 -3.20
CA ILE A 198 -12.15 20.54 -4.53
C ILE A 198 -11.29 21.80 -4.63
N GLU A 199 -11.77 22.94 -4.12
CA GLU A 199 -11.07 24.23 -4.13
C GLU A 199 -9.74 24.19 -3.35
N GLN A 200 -9.67 23.33 -2.31
CA GLN A 200 -8.43 23.15 -1.52
C GLN A 200 -7.37 22.28 -2.20
N ILE A 201 -7.72 21.58 -3.28
CA ILE A 201 -6.80 20.64 -3.97
C ILE A 201 -6.57 20.99 -5.42
N VAL A 202 -7.28 22.01 -5.98
CA VAL A 202 -7.15 22.41 -7.38
C VAL A 202 -6.80 23.90 -7.47
N GLU A 203 -5.93 24.23 -8.40
CA GLU A 203 -5.63 25.60 -8.82
C GLU A 203 -5.73 25.66 -10.34
N PHE A 204 -6.71 26.40 -10.86
CA PHE A 204 -6.85 26.66 -12.30
C PHE A 204 -5.91 27.76 -12.72
N ARG A 205 -4.84 27.45 -13.43
CA ARG A 205 -3.90 28.43 -13.98
C ARG A 205 -4.33 28.83 -15.39
N ASN A 206 -5.13 29.90 -15.48
CA ASN A 206 -5.52 30.50 -16.76
C ASN A 206 -4.37 31.36 -17.28
N ASN A 207 -4.00 31.19 -18.54
CA ASN A 207 -3.02 32.07 -19.18
C ASN A 207 -3.66 33.46 -19.39
N PRO A 208 -3.18 34.53 -18.71
CA PRO A 208 -3.75 35.89 -18.85
C PRO A 208 -3.64 36.49 -20.25
N ARG A 209 -2.96 35.81 -21.20
CA ARG A 209 -2.82 36.27 -22.59
C ARG A 209 -3.97 35.89 -23.51
N ARG A 210 -5.03 35.22 -23.03
CA ARG A 210 -6.22 34.82 -23.82
C ARG A 210 -7.47 35.67 -23.59
N THR A 211 -7.40 36.78 -22.90
CA THR A 211 -8.51 37.73 -22.74
C THR A 211 -8.22 39.02 -23.45
N LYS A 212 -7.89 38.93 -24.73
CA LYS A 212 -7.98 40.06 -25.70
C LYS A 212 -8.34 39.44 -27.05
N ASP A 213 -9.64 39.26 -27.24
CA ASP A 213 -10.36 39.38 -28.51
C ASP A 213 -11.83 39.67 -28.20
#